data_bd8b3895dba188440214ac9d41641dbc
#
_entry.id   bd8b3895dba188440214ac9d41641dbc
#
_cell.length_a   1.000
_cell.length_b   1.000
_cell.length_c   1.000
_cell.angle_alpha   90.00
_cell.angle_beta   90.00
_cell.angle_gamma   90.00
#
_symmetry.space_group_name_H-M   'P 1'
#
loop_
_entity.id
_entity.type
_entity.pdbx_description
1 polymer ?
#
loop_
_entity_poly.entity_id
_entity_poly.type
_entity_poly.pdbx_seq_one_letter_code
_entity_poly.pdbx_strand_id
1 'polypeptide(L)'
;MQITIQSHYQPSAIGRIVTLHVDFYSKLVGFGLPFEAKVARELTAFCENYDPERDGLWLAMRDGSIEASIAIDGSHAATDGAHLRWFIASDATRGSGIGTE
;
A
#
# COMPACT_ATOMS: atom_id res chain seq x y z
N MET A 1 -19.09 1.88 -12.13
CA MET A 1 -17.82 2.14 -11.47
C MET A 1 -16.85 1.02 -11.81
N GLN A 2 -15.71 1.38 -12.36
CA GLN A 2 -14.77 0.39 -12.83
C GLN A 2 -13.47 0.46 -12.05
N ILE A 3 -13.00 -0.70 -11.58
CA ILE A 3 -11.76 -0.82 -10.85
C ILE A 3 -10.75 -1.55 -11.70
N THR A 4 -9.55 -1.01 -11.82
CA THR A 4 -8.45 -1.65 -12.52
C THR A 4 -7.31 -1.91 -11.55
N ILE A 5 -6.55 -2.96 -11.81
CA ILE A 5 -5.38 -3.30 -11.00
C ILE A 5 -4.13 -2.93 -11.78
N GLN A 6 -3.28 -2.11 -11.16
CA GLN A 6 -1.99 -1.74 -11.73
C GLN A 6 -0.91 -2.41 -10.92
N SER A 7 0.08 -2.98 -11.59
CA SER A 7 1.28 -3.45 -10.90
C SER A 7 2.36 -2.37 -11.01
N HIS A 8 3.27 -2.38 -10.05
CA HIS A 8 4.38 -1.43 -9.98
C HIS A 8 3.97 -0.03 -9.54
N TYR A 9 4.97 0.77 -9.24
CA TYR A 9 4.81 2.15 -8.80
C TYR A 9 4.08 2.99 -9.85
N GLN A 10 3.17 3.82 -9.35
CA GLN A 10 2.52 4.88 -10.14
C GLN A 10 2.84 6.21 -9.48
N PRO A 11 2.97 7.29 -10.23
CA PRO A 11 3.16 8.62 -9.64
C PRO A 11 2.09 8.88 -8.57
N SER A 12 2.50 9.44 -7.45
CA SER A 12 1.68 9.72 -6.27
C SER A 12 1.32 8.52 -5.42
N ALA A 13 1.80 7.31 -5.77
CA ALA A 13 1.46 6.11 -5.01
C ALA A 13 1.92 6.19 -3.56
N ILE A 14 3.15 6.64 -3.32
CA ILE A 14 3.67 6.72 -1.95
C ILE A 14 2.80 7.61 -1.09
N GLY A 15 2.53 8.82 -1.56
CA GLY A 15 1.69 9.76 -0.80
C GLY A 15 0.29 9.24 -0.56
N ARG A 16 -0.30 8.61 -1.58
CA ARG A 16 -1.67 8.09 -1.46
C ARG A 16 -1.75 6.92 -0.49
N ILE A 17 -0.79 5.99 -0.55
CA ILE A 17 -0.76 4.84 0.37
C ILE A 17 -0.56 5.32 1.80
N VAL A 18 0.33 6.30 2.02
CA VAL A 18 0.52 6.90 3.33
C VAL A 18 -0.79 7.51 3.83
N THR A 19 -1.48 8.28 2.98
CA THR A 19 -2.75 8.89 3.34
C THR A 19 -3.77 7.83 3.74
N LEU A 20 -3.90 6.76 2.97
CA LEU A 20 -4.84 5.69 3.28
C LEU A 20 -4.55 5.04 4.63
N HIS A 21 -3.27 4.82 4.95
CA HIS A 21 -2.90 4.26 6.24
C HIS A 21 -3.21 5.21 7.38
N VAL A 22 -2.86 6.48 7.24
CA VAL A 22 -3.09 7.48 8.28
C VAL A 22 -4.59 7.65 8.53
N ASP A 23 -5.39 7.75 7.46
CA ASP A 23 -6.83 7.90 7.61
C ASP A 23 -7.45 6.73 8.35
N PHE A 24 -7.03 5.51 8.03
CA PHE A 24 -7.59 4.33 8.67
C PHE A 24 -7.15 4.22 10.14
N TYR A 25 -5.84 4.31 10.37
CA TYR A 25 -5.30 4.03 11.71
C TYR A 25 -5.48 5.17 12.69
N SER A 26 -5.53 6.41 12.22
CA SER A 26 -5.77 7.51 13.14
C SER A 26 -7.19 7.47 13.70
N LYS A 27 -8.15 6.97 12.92
CA LYS A 27 -9.52 6.78 13.41
C LYS A 27 -9.62 5.67 14.44
N LEU A 28 -8.77 4.64 14.30
CA LEU A 28 -8.82 3.50 15.22
C LEU A 28 -8.08 3.76 16.52
N VAL A 29 -6.87 4.29 16.45
CA VAL A 29 -5.98 4.36 17.63
C VAL A 29 -5.27 5.69 17.78
N GLY A 30 -5.59 6.69 16.97
CA GLY A 30 -5.02 8.02 17.11
C GLY A 30 -3.55 8.13 16.76
N PHE A 31 -3.05 7.31 15.85
CA PHE A 31 -1.67 7.43 15.38
C PHE A 31 -1.44 8.81 14.74
N GLY A 32 -0.31 9.41 15.01
CA GLY A 32 0.04 10.72 14.51
C GLY A 32 1.30 10.71 13.66
N LEU A 33 2.06 11.81 13.73
CA LEU A 33 3.25 12.01 12.92
C LEU A 33 4.26 10.87 12.97
N PRO A 34 4.60 10.26 14.11
CA PRO A 34 5.56 9.16 14.11
C PRO A 34 5.13 7.99 13.24
N PHE A 35 3.83 7.67 13.23
CA PHE A 35 3.30 6.60 12.38
C PHE A 35 3.38 6.99 10.90
N GLU A 36 2.91 8.19 10.56
CA GLU A 36 2.96 8.66 9.18
C GLU A 36 4.39 8.67 8.64
N ALA A 37 5.32 9.18 9.44
CA ALA A 37 6.73 9.25 9.03
C ALA A 37 7.32 7.86 8.83
N LYS A 38 6.96 6.91 9.67
CA LYS A 38 7.44 5.54 9.54
C LYS A 38 6.94 4.89 8.26
N VAL A 39 5.64 5.01 7.98
CA VAL A 39 5.05 4.44 6.77
C VAL A 39 5.69 5.07 5.54
N ALA A 40 5.81 6.40 5.52
CA ALA A 40 6.39 7.11 4.39
C ALA A 40 7.84 6.69 4.14
N ARG A 41 8.64 6.59 5.21
CA ARG A 41 10.06 6.25 5.10
C ARG A 41 10.26 4.82 4.61
N GLU A 42 9.52 3.88 5.20
CA GLU A 42 9.68 2.48 4.82
C GLU A 42 9.14 2.19 3.44
N LEU A 43 8.02 2.79 3.08
CA LEU A 43 7.45 2.63 1.74
C LEU A 43 8.34 3.26 0.68
N THR A 44 8.92 4.42 0.97
CA THR A 44 9.86 5.07 0.05
C THR A 44 11.06 4.17 -0.20
N ALA A 45 11.63 3.62 0.87
CA ALA A 45 12.79 2.72 0.74
C ALA A 45 12.43 1.47 -0.08
N PHE A 46 11.24 0.91 0.15
CA PHE A 46 10.76 -0.23 -0.62
C PHE A 46 10.68 0.10 -2.11
N CYS A 47 10.09 1.23 -2.45
CA CYS A 47 9.94 1.64 -3.84
C CYS A 47 11.27 1.94 -4.52
N GLU A 48 12.19 2.57 -3.79
CA GLU A 48 13.52 2.90 -4.33
C GLU A 48 14.38 1.68 -4.56
N ASN A 49 14.18 0.62 -3.77
CA ASN A 49 14.95 -0.61 -3.87
C ASN A 49 14.16 -1.75 -4.51
N TYR A 50 13.07 -1.41 -5.16
CA TYR A 50 12.15 -2.39 -5.74
C TYR A 50 12.84 -3.27 -6.76
N ASP A 51 12.68 -4.58 -6.60
CA ASP A 51 13.21 -5.58 -7.52
C ASP A 51 12.05 -6.45 -8.00
N PRO A 52 11.63 -6.33 -9.27
CA PRO A 52 10.46 -7.06 -9.75
C PRO A 52 10.62 -8.58 -9.73
N GLU A 53 11.83 -9.09 -9.56
CA GLU A 53 12.03 -10.53 -9.47
C GLU A 53 11.76 -11.08 -8.07
N ARG A 54 11.71 -10.22 -7.05
CA ARG A 54 11.48 -10.67 -5.66
C ARG A 54 10.33 -9.93 -4.98
N ASP A 55 10.01 -8.72 -5.44
CA ASP A 55 9.02 -7.84 -4.80
C ASP A 55 7.80 -7.69 -5.68
N GLY A 56 6.67 -7.34 -5.07
CA GLY A 56 5.45 -7.02 -5.80
C GLY A 56 4.75 -5.82 -5.19
N LEU A 57 4.10 -5.04 -6.03
CA LEU A 57 3.27 -3.92 -5.60
C LEU A 57 2.08 -3.85 -6.53
N TRP A 58 0.88 -3.91 -5.97
CA TRP A 58 -0.35 -3.84 -6.74
C TRP A 58 -1.24 -2.75 -6.18
N LEU A 59 -1.82 -1.96 -7.08
CA LEU A 59 -2.65 -0.82 -6.74
C LEU A 59 -4.01 -1.01 -7.40
N ALA A 60 -5.08 -0.85 -6.62
CA ALA A 60 -6.43 -0.84 -7.18
C ALA A 60 -6.80 0.59 -7.49
N MET A 61 -7.09 0.87 -8.75
CA MET A 61 -7.37 2.21 -9.26
C MET A 61 -8.85 2.35 -9.58
N ARG A 62 -9.41 3.49 -9.23
CA ARG A 62 -10.77 3.85 -9.61
C ARG A 62 -10.80 5.31 -10.02
N ASP A 63 -11.20 5.57 -11.26
CA ASP A 63 -11.29 6.93 -11.81
C ASP A 63 -9.98 7.72 -11.63
N GLY A 64 -8.86 7.05 -11.84
CA GLY A 64 -7.54 7.67 -11.75
C GLY A 64 -7.01 7.83 -10.34
N SER A 65 -7.73 7.35 -9.33
CA SER A 65 -7.32 7.44 -7.93
C SER A 65 -6.94 6.06 -7.39
N ILE A 66 -5.86 6.00 -6.61
CA ILE A 66 -5.47 4.76 -5.94
C ILE A 66 -6.36 4.61 -4.72
N GLU A 67 -7.13 3.50 -4.67
CA GLU A 67 -8.07 3.25 -3.58
C GLU A 67 -7.66 2.08 -2.71
N ALA A 68 -6.69 1.28 -3.14
CA ALA A 68 -6.19 0.18 -2.33
C ALA A 68 -4.78 -0.19 -2.76
N SER A 69 -4.04 -0.82 -1.88
CA SER A 69 -2.69 -1.30 -2.19
C SER A 69 -2.40 -2.60 -1.46
N ILE A 70 -1.47 -3.38 -2.01
CA ILE A 70 -0.88 -4.53 -1.36
C ILE A 70 0.53 -4.68 -1.90
N ALA A 71 1.49 -4.98 -1.03
CA ALA A 71 2.88 -5.15 -1.42
C ALA A 71 3.44 -6.44 -0.85
N ILE A 72 4.34 -7.06 -1.60
CA ILE A 72 5.14 -8.18 -1.14
C ILE A 72 6.59 -7.73 -1.12
N ASP A 73 7.21 -7.78 0.05
CA ASP A 73 8.62 -7.42 0.22
C ASP A 73 9.43 -8.71 0.32
N GLY A 74 10.16 -9.02 -0.74
CA GLY A 74 10.97 -10.23 -0.83
C GLY A 74 12.42 -10.04 -0.47
N SER A 75 12.81 -8.86 0.05
CA SER A 75 14.21 -8.54 0.32
C SER A 75 14.87 -9.49 1.33
N HIS A 76 14.08 -10.11 2.20
CA HIS A 76 14.58 -11.08 3.20
C HIS A 76 14.01 -12.48 2.98
N ALA A 77 13.57 -12.79 1.75
CA ALA A 77 12.89 -14.04 1.46
C ALA A 77 13.76 -15.28 1.75
N ALA A 78 15.07 -15.16 1.60
CA ALA A 78 15.99 -16.28 1.82
C ALA A 78 16.11 -16.65 3.30
N THR A 79 15.86 -15.72 4.22
CA THR A 79 16.02 -15.93 5.66
C THR A 79 14.70 -15.93 6.41
N ASP A 80 13.79 -15.00 6.08
CA ASP A 80 12.58 -14.77 6.85
C ASP A 80 11.29 -15.02 6.05
N GLY A 81 11.41 -15.33 4.76
CA GLY A 81 10.27 -15.41 3.87
C GLY A 81 9.85 -14.04 3.35
N ALA A 82 8.98 -14.02 2.37
CA ALA A 82 8.45 -12.78 1.81
C ALA A 82 7.40 -12.20 2.76
N HIS A 83 7.39 -10.89 2.92
CA HIS A 83 6.47 -10.20 3.84
C HIS A 83 5.38 -9.45 3.07
N LEU A 84 4.14 -9.68 3.47
CA LEU A 84 3.00 -8.90 2.98
C LEU A 84 2.99 -7.57 3.72
N ARG A 85 2.96 -6.45 2.98
CA ARG A 85 3.03 -5.11 3.57
C ARG A 85 2.06 -4.16 2.89
N TRP A 86 1.71 -3.09 3.61
CA TRP A 86 0.89 -1.98 3.09
C TRP A 86 -0.39 -2.45 2.40
N PHE A 87 -1.07 -3.43 3.03
CA PHE A 87 -2.37 -3.88 2.58
C PHE A 87 -3.42 -2.96 3.19
N ILE A 88 -3.99 -2.09 2.36
CA ILE A 88 -4.93 -1.08 2.84
C ILE A 88 -5.94 -0.79 1.72
N ALA A 89 -7.16 -0.45 2.11
CA ALA A 89 -8.19 -0.02 1.17
C ALA A 89 -8.89 1.21 1.74
N SER A 90 -9.34 2.10 0.85
CA SER A 90 -10.10 3.27 1.27
C SER A 90 -11.47 2.87 1.80
N ASP A 91 -12.11 3.78 2.56
CA ASP A 91 -13.48 3.53 3.04
C ASP A 91 -14.44 3.33 1.88
N ALA A 92 -14.22 4.03 0.77
CA ALA A 92 -15.08 3.92 -0.40
C ALA A 92 -15.04 2.54 -1.03
N THR A 93 -13.91 1.83 -0.94
CA THR A 93 -13.74 0.54 -1.60
C THR A 93 -13.98 -0.64 -0.68
N ARG A 94 -13.95 -0.45 0.65
CA ARG A 94 -14.18 -1.55 1.58
C ARG A 94 -15.57 -2.17 1.42
N GLY A 95 -16.54 -1.35 1.07
CA GLY A 95 -17.89 -1.84 0.82
C GLY A 95 -18.07 -2.51 -0.53
N SER A 96 -17.06 -2.46 -1.42
CA SER A 96 -17.15 -3.05 -2.75
C SER A 96 -16.54 -4.46 -2.82
N GLY A 97 -16.00 -4.96 -1.72
CA GLY A 97 -15.45 -6.30 -1.67
C GLY A 97 -13.99 -6.44 -2.06
N ILE A 98 -13.31 -5.34 -2.41
CA ILE A 98 -11.90 -5.40 -2.83
C ILE A 98 -11.03 -6.03 -1.75
N GLY A 99 -11.21 -5.62 -0.52
CA GLY A 99 -10.38 -6.09 0.59
C GLY A 99 -10.73 -7.49 1.08
N THR A 100 -11.81 -8.08 0.59
CA THR A 100 -12.24 -9.41 1.02
C THR A 100 -11.95 -10.50 0.00
N GLU A 101 -11.47 -10.11 -1.14
CA GLU A 101 -11.12 -11.05 -2.19
C GLU A 101 -9.65 -11.41 -2.15
#